data_453dcddfff2fb7f168fa44cd448c2ab5
#
_entry.id   453dcddfff2fb7f168fa44cd448c2ab5
#
_cell.length_a   1.000
_cell.length_b   1.000
_cell.length_c   1.000
_cell.angle_alpha   90.00
_cell.angle_beta   90.00
_cell.angle_gamma   90.00
#
_symmetry.space_group_name_H-M   'P 1'
#
loop_
_entity.id
_entity.type
_entity.pdbx_description
1 polymer ?
#
loop_
_entity_poly.entity_id
_entity_poly.type
_entity_poly.pdbx_seq_one_letter_code
_entity_poly.pdbx_strand_id
1 'polypeptide(L)'
;MIEPATDCETMQQRILIADDQKDVLDALQLLLKGQGYMLEMVSNPADLLAALAQREFDLLLMDLNYARDTTSGREGLDVLGRLKEMADAPPVVAMTGWATVGLAVAAMQHGVSDFVEKPWDNSRLLEILEKQIELGRERRRARRRASEEKQAQEEALHHLQEQEREIAEARAIQERLVPREIPQVRGYEIATSWQSAEAVGGDYFDVLALSENILGLCIADVAGKGIPAALLMSNLQAAVRGLSSPSLMPDLLCYSLNSLVWKNTHTDRFITLFYAQLDAPARRLRYANAGHNAPIVVRAGGSCERLQEGGGVLGVFEEQNFGLGTVNLALGDRLVLFTDGVTEASSREGEEFGEQRLLSLLEEHRALSANALKEKIAAAISEFSCGHLTDDATLLVLAVEG
;
A
#
# COMPACT_ATOMS: atom_id res chain seq x y z
N MET A 1 -19.34 9.79 -29.37
CA MET A 1 -20.66 10.31 -29.00
C MET A 1 -21.32 9.22 -28.16
N ILE A 2 -21.31 9.41 -26.85
CA ILE A 2 -22.01 8.55 -25.89
C ILE A 2 -23.22 9.37 -25.48
N GLU A 3 -24.37 8.88 -25.86
CA GLU A 3 -25.65 9.45 -25.44
C GLU A 3 -25.78 9.38 -23.92
N PRO A 4 -26.26 10.43 -23.25
CA PRO A 4 -26.56 10.34 -21.83
C PRO A 4 -27.84 9.50 -21.68
N ALA A 5 -27.75 8.39 -20.96
CA ALA A 5 -28.90 7.60 -20.54
C ALA A 5 -29.81 8.46 -19.65
N THR A 6 -30.84 9.01 -20.24
CA THR A 6 -31.99 9.63 -19.58
C THR A 6 -32.98 8.53 -19.23
N ASP A 7 -32.68 7.75 -18.17
CA ASP A 7 -33.71 6.97 -17.48
C ASP A 7 -34.04 7.66 -16.15
N CYS A 8 -34.80 8.76 -16.28
CA CYS A 8 -35.59 9.27 -15.19
C CYS A 8 -36.96 8.58 -15.28
N GLU A 9 -37.03 7.30 -14.97
CA GLU A 9 -38.30 6.68 -14.58
C GLU A 9 -38.81 7.46 -13.37
N THR A 10 -39.82 8.28 -13.55
CA THR A 10 -40.63 8.83 -12.47
C THR A 10 -41.32 7.69 -11.78
N MET A 11 -40.58 7.04 -10.84
CA MET A 11 -41.17 6.03 -9.96
C MET A 11 -42.31 6.71 -9.21
N GLN A 12 -43.53 6.27 -9.49
CA GLN A 12 -44.77 6.78 -8.93
C GLN A 12 -44.68 6.65 -7.39
N GLN A 13 -44.81 7.76 -6.68
CA GLN A 13 -44.62 7.84 -5.21
C GLN A 13 -45.67 6.99 -4.50
N ARG A 14 -45.29 6.17 -3.59
CA ARG A 14 -46.15 5.23 -2.89
C ARG A 14 -46.40 5.67 -1.45
N ILE A 15 -47.68 5.89 -1.11
CA ILE A 15 -48.12 6.32 0.22
C ILE A 15 -48.94 5.22 0.84
N LEU A 16 -48.57 4.82 2.06
CA LEU A 16 -49.41 3.96 2.91
C LEU A 16 -50.28 4.83 3.79
N ILE A 17 -51.61 4.59 3.76
CA ILE A 17 -52.59 5.31 4.55
C ILE A 17 -53.25 4.35 5.53
N ALA A 18 -53.23 4.70 6.81
CA ALA A 18 -53.74 3.87 7.87
C ALA A 18 -54.75 4.66 8.73
N ASP A 19 -56.02 4.29 8.64
CA ASP A 19 -57.14 4.92 9.39
C ASP A 19 -58.25 3.91 9.52
N ASP A 20 -58.91 3.81 10.68
CA ASP A 20 -60.01 2.87 10.93
C ASP A 20 -61.37 3.38 10.40
N GLN A 21 -61.44 4.67 10.05
CA GLN A 21 -62.63 5.30 9.49
C GLN A 21 -62.65 5.23 7.95
N LYS A 22 -63.56 4.47 7.43
CA LYS A 22 -63.70 4.28 5.97
C LYS A 22 -63.92 5.59 5.20
N ASP A 23 -64.70 6.49 5.76
CA ASP A 23 -65.01 7.78 5.12
C ASP A 23 -63.73 8.65 5.00
N VAL A 24 -62.80 8.56 5.95
CA VAL A 24 -61.50 9.21 5.94
C VAL A 24 -60.63 8.61 4.84
N LEU A 25 -60.59 7.29 4.75
CA LEU A 25 -59.83 6.59 3.70
C LEU A 25 -60.34 6.95 2.29
N ASP A 26 -61.67 6.92 2.12
CA ASP A 26 -62.29 7.27 0.82
C ASP A 26 -62.00 8.72 0.43
N ALA A 27 -62.05 9.68 1.35
CA ALA A 27 -61.72 11.07 1.13
C ALA A 27 -60.25 11.28 0.75
N LEU A 28 -59.33 10.65 1.43
CA LEU A 28 -57.88 10.66 1.16
C LEU A 28 -57.55 10.00 -0.18
N GLN A 29 -58.25 8.90 -0.50
CA GLN A 29 -58.10 8.22 -1.78
C GLN A 29 -58.46 9.15 -2.95
N LEU A 30 -59.62 9.84 -2.83
CA LEU A 30 -60.06 10.76 -3.87
C LEU A 30 -59.07 11.93 -4.05
N LEU A 31 -58.59 12.52 -2.97
CA LEU A 31 -57.68 13.65 -3.00
C LEU A 31 -56.31 13.25 -3.59
N LEU A 32 -55.69 12.17 -3.07
CA LEU A 32 -54.33 11.84 -3.37
C LEU A 32 -54.14 11.08 -4.71
N LYS A 33 -55.17 10.31 -5.11
CA LYS A 33 -55.16 9.66 -6.44
C LYS A 33 -55.13 10.68 -7.58
N GLY A 34 -55.80 11.82 -7.39
CA GLY A 34 -55.78 12.95 -8.32
C GLY A 34 -54.39 13.60 -8.49
N GLN A 35 -53.49 13.41 -7.55
CA GLN A 35 -52.12 13.92 -7.56
C GLN A 35 -51.08 12.90 -8.11
N GLY A 36 -51.53 11.73 -8.55
CA GLY A 36 -50.65 10.74 -9.17
C GLY A 36 -49.92 9.81 -8.19
N TYR A 37 -50.28 9.81 -6.90
CA TYR A 37 -49.71 8.87 -5.92
C TYR A 37 -50.26 7.45 -6.08
N MET A 38 -49.39 6.44 -5.83
CA MET A 38 -49.84 5.07 -5.61
C MET A 38 -50.23 4.93 -4.13
N LEU A 39 -51.46 4.52 -3.88
CA LEU A 39 -52.01 4.46 -2.52
C LEU A 39 -52.25 3.02 -2.12
N GLU A 40 -51.78 2.66 -0.93
CA GLU A 40 -52.19 1.44 -0.24
C GLU A 40 -52.88 1.86 1.09
N MET A 41 -54.02 1.27 1.36
CA MET A 41 -54.87 1.67 2.49
C MET A 41 -55.11 0.50 3.40
N VAL A 42 -54.96 0.72 4.69
CA VAL A 42 -55.18 -0.28 5.76
C VAL A 42 -56.00 0.33 6.86
N SER A 43 -56.79 -0.51 7.54
CA SER A 43 -57.74 -0.07 8.58
C SER A 43 -57.33 -0.42 10.01
N ASN A 44 -56.19 -1.05 10.20
CA ASN A 44 -55.72 -1.46 11.52
C ASN A 44 -54.18 -1.52 11.60
N PRO A 45 -53.60 -1.48 12.82
CA PRO A 45 -52.16 -1.51 13.04
C PRO A 45 -51.47 -2.79 12.56
N ALA A 46 -52.15 -3.96 12.57
CA ALA A 46 -51.51 -5.21 12.13
C ALA A 46 -51.29 -5.24 10.64
N ASP A 47 -52.27 -4.81 9.83
CA ASP A 47 -52.16 -4.72 8.38
C ASP A 47 -51.16 -3.63 7.96
N LEU A 48 -51.05 -2.53 8.72
CA LEU A 48 -50.05 -1.49 8.52
C LEU A 48 -48.62 -2.06 8.62
N LEU A 49 -48.31 -2.77 9.69
CA LEU A 49 -46.99 -3.38 9.89
C LEU A 49 -46.71 -4.49 8.85
N ALA A 50 -47.76 -5.26 8.47
CA ALA A 50 -47.63 -6.27 7.43
C ALA A 50 -47.32 -5.64 6.05
N ALA A 51 -47.95 -4.52 5.68
CA ALA A 51 -47.70 -3.78 4.46
C ALA A 51 -46.27 -3.24 4.42
N LEU A 52 -45.79 -2.64 5.50
CA LEU A 52 -44.44 -2.11 5.63
C LEU A 52 -43.34 -3.19 5.58
N ALA A 53 -43.66 -4.40 6.04
CA ALA A 53 -42.73 -5.55 5.94
C ALA A 53 -42.62 -6.14 4.52
N GLN A 54 -43.64 -5.94 3.66
CA GLN A 54 -43.71 -6.51 2.33
C GLN A 54 -43.25 -5.56 1.23
N ARG A 55 -43.37 -4.24 1.44
CA ARG A 55 -43.14 -3.22 0.42
C ARG A 55 -42.55 -1.95 1.00
N GLU A 56 -41.81 -1.23 0.17
CA GLU A 56 -41.32 0.11 0.49
C GLU A 56 -42.36 1.18 0.16
N PHE A 57 -42.47 2.16 1.05
CA PHE A 57 -43.34 3.32 0.89
C PHE A 57 -42.51 4.60 1.03
N ASP A 58 -42.91 5.63 0.28
CA ASP A 58 -42.28 6.96 0.36
C ASP A 58 -42.76 7.75 1.57
N LEU A 59 -43.99 7.44 2.06
CA LEU A 59 -44.58 8.09 3.22
C LEU A 59 -45.63 7.18 3.85
N LEU A 60 -45.77 7.26 5.18
CA LEU A 60 -46.87 6.72 5.96
C LEU A 60 -47.71 7.89 6.48
N LEU A 61 -49.00 7.91 6.10
CA LEU A 61 -50.03 8.78 6.68
C LEU A 61 -50.92 7.96 7.59
N MET A 62 -50.88 8.18 8.91
CA MET A 62 -51.60 7.33 9.84
C MET A 62 -52.42 8.10 10.89
N ASP A 63 -53.57 7.56 11.25
CA ASP A 63 -54.27 8.01 12.46
C ASP A 63 -53.53 7.53 13.72
N LEU A 64 -53.50 8.36 14.74
CA LEU A 64 -53.00 7.98 16.06
C LEU A 64 -54.05 7.25 16.91
N ASN A 65 -55.31 7.40 16.62
CA ASN A 65 -56.43 6.84 17.39
C ASN A 65 -57.17 5.77 16.57
N TYR A 66 -57.13 4.53 16.99
CA TYR A 66 -57.87 3.41 16.39
C TYR A 66 -59.07 3.03 17.28
N ALA A 67 -60.01 2.29 16.74
CA ALA A 67 -61.36 1.99 17.33
C ALA A 67 -61.35 1.45 18.78
N ARG A 68 -60.28 0.89 19.28
CA ARG A 68 -60.16 0.39 20.65
C ARG A 68 -59.83 1.46 21.68
N ASP A 69 -59.27 2.60 21.24
CA ASP A 69 -58.88 3.70 22.12
C ASP A 69 -59.08 5.05 21.42
N THR A 70 -60.27 5.57 21.51
CA THR A 70 -60.66 6.81 20.77
C THR A 70 -60.04 8.09 21.33
N THR A 71 -59.24 8.02 22.42
CA THR A 71 -58.76 9.23 23.10
C THR A 71 -57.32 9.20 23.59
N SER A 72 -56.66 8.04 23.79
CA SER A 72 -55.32 7.97 24.40
C SER A 72 -54.18 7.91 23.39
N GLY A 73 -54.43 7.53 22.14
CA GLY A 73 -53.39 7.39 21.09
C GLY A 73 -52.34 6.29 21.35
N ARG A 74 -52.55 5.40 22.36
CA ARG A 74 -51.59 4.36 22.73
C ARG A 74 -51.27 3.39 21.59
N GLU A 75 -52.28 2.94 20.85
CA GLU A 75 -52.11 2.01 19.73
C GLU A 75 -51.23 2.63 18.63
N GLY A 76 -51.44 3.91 18.32
CA GLY A 76 -50.58 4.66 17.36
C GLY A 76 -49.15 4.82 17.85
N LEU A 77 -48.97 5.13 19.14
CA LEU A 77 -47.63 5.25 19.74
C LEU A 77 -46.86 3.92 19.76
N ASP A 78 -47.56 2.80 19.99
CA ASP A 78 -46.95 1.46 19.92
C ASP A 78 -46.48 1.11 18.52
N VAL A 79 -47.23 1.48 17.49
CA VAL A 79 -46.82 1.35 16.07
C VAL A 79 -45.59 2.20 15.79
N LEU A 80 -45.61 3.47 16.23
CA LEU A 80 -44.44 4.37 16.04
C LEU A 80 -43.18 3.83 16.74
N GLY A 81 -43.31 3.21 17.93
CA GLY A 81 -42.22 2.56 18.61
C GLY A 81 -41.57 1.46 17.78
N ARG A 82 -42.38 0.62 17.12
CA ARG A 82 -41.89 -0.43 16.21
C ARG A 82 -41.27 0.12 14.94
N LEU A 83 -41.85 1.18 14.37
CA LEU A 83 -41.32 1.86 13.19
C LEU A 83 -39.93 2.46 13.44
N LYS A 84 -39.67 2.95 14.65
CA LYS A 84 -38.36 3.52 15.04
C LYS A 84 -37.24 2.47 15.02
N GLU A 85 -37.57 1.20 15.22
CA GLU A 85 -36.61 0.08 15.16
C GLU A 85 -36.35 -0.40 13.74
N MET A 86 -37.16 0.00 12.75
CA MET A 86 -36.99 -0.36 11.35
C MET A 86 -35.94 0.58 10.70
N ALA A 87 -34.91 -0.01 10.07
CA ALA A 87 -33.82 0.75 9.45
C ALA A 87 -34.29 1.70 8.35
N ASP A 88 -35.30 1.29 7.57
CA ASP A 88 -35.80 2.00 6.38
C ASP A 88 -37.27 2.44 6.49
N ALA A 89 -37.73 2.75 7.72
CA ALA A 89 -39.07 3.28 7.92
C ALA A 89 -39.31 4.55 7.10
N PRO A 90 -40.47 4.64 6.43
CA PRO A 90 -40.83 5.87 5.71
C PRO A 90 -41.09 7.02 6.70
N PRO A 91 -40.99 8.28 6.26
CA PRO A 91 -41.45 9.41 7.07
C PRO A 91 -42.92 9.22 7.44
N VAL A 92 -43.24 9.54 8.67
CA VAL A 92 -44.60 9.36 9.22
C VAL A 92 -45.25 10.71 9.39
N VAL A 93 -46.42 10.89 8.79
CA VAL A 93 -47.32 12.02 9.05
C VAL A 93 -48.51 11.49 9.85
N ALA A 94 -48.70 12.02 11.03
CA ALA A 94 -49.79 11.61 11.91
C ALA A 94 -51.04 12.47 11.71
N MET A 95 -52.20 11.84 11.59
CA MET A 95 -53.49 12.51 11.58
C MET A 95 -54.10 12.44 12.98
N THR A 96 -54.79 13.48 13.43
CA THR A 96 -55.43 13.49 14.74
C THR A 96 -56.65 14.41 14.76
N GLY A 97 -57.77 13.98 15.37
CA GLY A 97 -58.95 14.81 15.54
C GLY A 97 -58.90 15.72 16.80
N TRP A 98 -58.00 15.43 17.72
CA TRP A 98 -57.81 16.20 18.96
C TRP A 98 -56.32 16.15 19.36
N ALA A 99 -55.61 17.16 18.91
CA ALA A 99 -54.18 17.29 19.26
C ALA A 99 -54.07 17.88 20.70
N THR A 100 -53.97 17.02 21.72
CA THR A 100 -53.42 17.50 22.99
C THR A 100 -51.93 17.71 22.81
N VAL A 101 -51.38 18.80 23.35
CA VAL A 101 -49.94 19.09 23.31
C VAL A 101 -49.11 17.90 23.78
N GLY A 102 -49.60 17.16 24.76
CA GLY A 102 -48.93 15.95 25.29
C GLY A 102 -48.81 14.81 24.26
N LEU A 103 -49.85 14.52 23.47
CA LEU A 103 -49.87 13.47 22.46
C LEU A 103 -48.96 13.85 21.29
N ALA A 104 -48.99 15.11 20.84
CA ALA A 104 -48.10 15.59 19.79
C ALA A 104 -46.61 15.48 20.17
N VAL A 105 -46.24 15.87 21.40
CA VAL A 105 -44.89 15.75 21.92
C VAL A 105 -44.46 14.29 22.02
N ALA A 106 -45.35 13.41 22.54
CA ALA A 106 -45.03 11.97 22.63
C ALA A 106 -44.82 11.35 21.25
N ALA A 107 -45.69 11.66 20.27
CA ALA A 107 -45.54 11.15 18.90
C ALA A 107 -44.26 11.66 18.19
N MET A 108 -43.89 12.93 18.39
CA MET A 108 -42.59 13.44 17.90
C MET A 108 -41.38 12.71 18.49
N GLN A 109 -41.43 12.38 19.79
CA GLN A 109 -40.39 11.59 20.44
C GLN A 109 -40.28 10.15 19.88
N HIS A 110 -41.40 9.64 19.34
CA HIS A 110 -41.45 8.34 18.65
C HIS A 110 -41.16 8.42 17.14
N GLY A 111 -40.80 9.59 16.63
CA GLY A 111 -40.29 9.72 15.25
C GLY A 111 -41.31 10.16 14.20
N VAL A 112 -42.47 10.68 14.61
CA VAL A 112 -43.40 11.34 13.68
C VAL A 112 -42.71 12.56 13.07
N SER A 113 -42.82 12.66 11.74
CA SER A 113 -42.17 13.73 10.96
C SER A 113 -42.99 15.01 10.92
N ASP A 114 -44.35 14.88 10.90
CA ASP A 114 -45.29 16.01 10.88
C ASP A 114 -46.71 15.57 11.31
N PHE A 115 -47.60 16.56 11.52
CA PHE A 115 -48.96 16.36 11.96
C PHE A 115 -49.96 17.04 11.07
N VAL A 116 -51.15 16.41 10.93
CA VAL A 116 -52.33 16.94 10.27
C VAL A 116 -53.54 16.82 11.17
N GLU A 117 -54.24 17.94 11.42
CA GLU A 117 -55.44 17.96 12.21
C GLU A 117 -56.68 17.65 11.35
N LYS A 118 -57.59 16.81 11.87
CA LYS A 118 -58.85 16.49 11.26
C LYS A 118 -59.95 17.49 11.75
N PRO A 119 -60.74 18.13 10.92
CA PRO A 119 -60.70 18.08 9.45
C PRO A 119 -59.53 18.92 8.87
N TRP A 120 -58.85 18.40 7.88
CA TRP A 120 -57.69 19.05 7.27
C TRP A 120 -58.06 20.02 6.13
N ASP A 121 -57.16 20.98 5.86
CA ASP A 121 -57.11 21.71 4.64
C ASP A 121 -56.37 20.92 3.57
N ASN A 122 -56.95 20.74 2.37
CA ASN A 122 -56.37 19.89 1.33
C ASN A 122 -55.04 20.43 0.84
N SER A 123 -54.86 21.74 0.66
CA SER A 123 -53.62 22.34 0.17
C SER A 123 -52.50 22.13 1.19
N ARG A 124 -52.77 22.34 2.47
CA ARG A 124 -51.81 22.17 3.52
C ARG A 124 -51.41 20.69 3.72
N LEU A 125 -52.36 19.77 3.58
CA LEU A 125 -52.05 18.33 3.64
C LEU A 125 -51.09 17.97 2.50
N LEU A 126 -51.35 18.36 1.27
CA LEU A 126 -50.50 18.10 0.12
C LEU A 126 -49.09 18.68 0.30
N GLU A 127 -48.95 19.92 0.76
CA GLU A 127 -47.63 20.52 1.05
C GLU A 127 -46.83 19.73 2.08
N ILE A 128 -47.48 19.25 3.17
CA ILE A 128 -46.84 18.43 4.19
C ILE A 128 -46.36 17.11 3.59
N LEU A 129 -47.21 16.40 2.83
CA LEU A 129 -46.87 15.13 2.22
C LEU A 129 -45.69 15.24 1.26
N GLU A 130 -45.74 16.22 0.32
CA GLU A 130 -44.67 16.46 -0.63
C GLU A 130 -43.33 16.74 0.07
N LYS A 131 -43.33 17.64 1.06
CA LYS A 131 -42.16 17.98 1.86
C LYS A 131 -41.60 16.79 2.56
N GLN A 132 -42.44 15.96 3.22
CA GLN A 132 -41.97 14.81 3.98
C GLN A 132 -41.46 13.67 3.07
N ILE A 133 -42.08 13.50 1.90
CA ILE A 133 -41.59 12.55 0.88
C ILE A 133 -40.19 12.96 0.38
N GLU A 134 -39.99 14.24 0.08
CA GLU A 134 -38.70 14.75 -0.40
C GLU A 134 -37.60 14.58 0.66
N LEU A 135 -37.85 15.01 1.88
CA LEU A 135 -36.93 14.82 3.01
C LEU A 135 -36.61 13.33 3.30
N GLY A 136 -37.62 12.46 3.17
CA GLY A 136 -37.45 11.02 3.32
C GLY A 136 -36.54 10.43 2.23
N ARG A 137 -36.70 10.87 0.98
CA ARG A 137 -35.85 10.47 -0.16
C ARG A 137 -34.41 10.96 -0.01
N GLU A 138 -34.24 12.21 0.42
CA GLU A 138 -32.90 12.75 0.68
C GLU A 138 -32.17 11.97 1.76
N ARG A 139 -32.87 11.66 2.87
CA ARG A 139 -32.30 10.82 3.97
C ARG A 139 -31.92 9.42 3.50
N ARG A 140 -32.77 8.77 2.70
CA ARG A 140 -32.45 7.45 2.13
C ARG A 140 -31.25 7.51 1.19
N ARG A 141 -31.23 8.50 0.29
CA ARG A 141 -30.08 8.71 -0.62
C ARG A 141 -28.78 8.98 0.13
N ALA A 142 -28.82 9.80 1.17
CA ALA A 142 -27.65 10.09 2.01
C ALA A 142 -27.14 8.84 2.74
N ARG A 143 -28.06 8.04 3.34
CA ARG A 143 -27.69 6.78 3.99
C ARG A 143 -27.08 5.78 3.03
N ARG A 144 -27.66 5.62 1.83
CA ARG A 144 -27.15 4.71 0.81
C ARG A 144 -25.76 5.11 0.36
N ARG A 145 -25.53 6.41 0.08
CA ARG A 145 -24.20 6.93 -0.28
C ARG A 145 -23.17 6.68 0.84
N ALA A 146 -23.53 6.97 2.09
CA ALA A 146 -22.64 6.73 3.22
C ALA A 146 -22.29 5.24 3.40
N SER A 147 -23.25 4.33 3.13
CA SER A 147 -22.99 2.89 3.16
C SER A 147 -22.08 2.43 2.01
N GLU A 148 -22.34 2.94 0.79
CA GLU A 148 -21.52 2.64 -0.40
C GLU A 148 -20.08 3.18 -0.23
N GLU A 149 -19.92 4.40 0.30
CA GLU A 149 -18.60 4.98 0.60
C GLU A 149 -17.85 4.18 1.66
N LYS A 150 -18.53 3.76 2.72
CA LYS A 150 -17.93 2.95 3.78
C LYS A 150 -17.45 1.59 3.24
N GLN A 151 -18.28 0.94 2.44
CA GLN A 151 -17.93 -0.34 1.83
C GLN A 151 -16.73 -0.20 0.88
N ALA A 152 -16.73 0.82 0.02
CA ALA A 152 -15.61 1.09 -0.88
C ALA A 152 -14.31 1.38 -0.11
N GLN A 153 -14.40 2.07 1.03
CA GLN A 153 -13.25 2.34 1.88
C GLN A 153 -12.72 1.07 2.57
N GLU A 154 -13.60 0.18 3.03
CA GLU A 154 -13.22 -1.11 3.63
C GLU A 154 -12.55 -2.02 2.59
N GLU A 155 -13.08 -2.09 1.36
CA GLU A 155 -12.50 -2.86 0.25
C GLU A 155 -11.12 -2.31 -0.16
N ALA A 156 -10.97 -0.98 -0.25
CA ALA A 156 -9.69 -0.36 -0.56
C ALA A 156 -8.63 -0.62 0.53
N LEU A 157 -9.02 -0.55 1.81
CA LEU A 157 -8.12 -0.86 2.92
C LEU A 157 -7.67 -2.32 2.91
N HIS A 158 -8.59 -3.24 2.64
CA HIS A 158 -8.27 -4.68 2.54
C HIS A 158 -7.27 -4.94 1.41
N HIS A 159 -7.49 -4.32 0.24
CA HIS A 159 -6.58 -4.46 -0.89
C HIS A 159 -5.17 -3.93 -0.61
N LEU A 160 -5.07 -2.78 0.09
CA LEU A 160 -3.78 -2.24 0.53
C LEU A 160 -3.05 -3.20 1.48
N GLN A 161 -3.76 -3.78 2.44
CA GLN A 161 -3.17 -4.74 3.39
C GLN A 161 -2.68 -6.02 2.69
N GLU A 162 -3.40 -6.49 1.68
CA GLU A 162 -2.95 -7.64 0.87
C GLU A 162 -1.67 -7.31 0.11
N GLN A 163 -1.60 -6.13 -0.54
CA GLN A 163 -0.38 -5.68 -1.24
C GLN A 163 0.82 -5.53 -0.30
N GLU A 164 0.63 -4.93 0.86
CA GLU A 164 1.69 -4.81 1.88
C GLU A 164 2.21 -6.18 2.34
N ARG A 165 1.30 -7.14 2.49
CA ARG A 165 1.66 -8.51 2.85
C ARG A 165 2.47 -9.20 1.76
N GLU A 166 2.07 -9.11 0.49
CA GLU A 166 2.80 -9.69 -0.64
C GLU A 166 4.22 -9.10 -0.75
N ILE A 167 4.35 -7.79 -0.57
CA ILE A 167 5.65 -7.11 -0.57
C ILE A 167 6.52 -7.58 0.61
N ALA A 168 5.95 -7.73 1.80
CA ALA A 168 6.67 -8.24 2.95
C ALA A 168 7.15 -9.69 2.77
N GLU A 169 6.36 -10.54 2.12
CA GLU A 169 6.75 -11.90 1.76
C GLU A 169 7.90 -11.90 0.72
N ALA A 170 7.84 -11.03 -0.30
CA ALA A 170 8.91 -10.86 -1.28
C ALA A 170 10.22 -10.42 -0.62
N ARG A 171 10.16 -9.46 0.31
CA ARG A 171 11.30 -9.04 1.13
C ARG A 171 11.91 -10.19 1.91
N ALA A 172 11.09 -10.97 2.60
CA ALA A 172 11.57 -12.11 3.39
C ALA A 172 12.25 -13.19 2.51
N ILE A 173 11.85 -13.32 1.25
CA ILE A 173 12.54 -14.18 0.28
C ILE A 173 13.88 -13.56 -0.10
N GLN A 174 13.92 -12.28 -0.46
CA GLN A 174 15.13 -11.58 -0.87
C GLN A 174 16.20 -11.57 0.20
N GLU A 175 15.84 -11.34 1.47
CA GLU A 175 16.77 -11.41 2.61
C GLU A 175 17.42 -12.80 2.81
N ARG A 176 16.86 -13.85 2.19
CA ARG A 176 17.45 -15.19 2.18
C ARG A 176 18.39 -15.44 0.99
N LEU A 177 18.35 -14.59 -0.01
CA LEU A 177 19.21 -14.69 -1.20
C LEU A 177 20.60 -14.13 -0.94
N VAL A 178 20.73 -13.17 -0.03
CA VAL A 178 22.02 -12.65 0.41
C VAL A 178 22.62 -13.54 1.50
N PRO A 179 23.96 -13.60 1.64
CA PRO A 179 24.61 -14.48 2.60
C PRO A 179 24.31 -14.06 4.06
N ARG A 180 23.81 -14.99 4.86
CA ARG A 180 23.61 -14.80 6.31
C ARG A 180 24.89 -15.06 7.10
N GLU A 181 25.69 -15.95 6.62
CA GLU A 181 26.99 -16.31 7.20
C GLU A 181 28.07 -16.02 6.17
N ILE A 182 29.03 -15.21 6.54
CA ILE A 182 30.14 -14.84 5.66
C ILE A 182 31.27 -15.87 5.85
N PRO A 183 31.68 -16.58 4.78
CA PRO A 183 32.81 -17.49 4.83
C PRO A 183 34.06 -16.78 5.32
N GLN A 184 34.69 -17.35 6.34
CA GLN A 184 35.94 -16.82 6.87
C GLN A 184 37.14 -17.62 6.33
N VAL A 185 38.19 -16.91 6.00
CA VAL A 185 39.47 -17.51 5.54
C VAL A 185 40.58 -16.98 6.41
N ARG A 186 41.53 -17.84 6.73
CA ARG A 186 42.64 -17.49 7.62
C ARG A 186 43.45 -16.31 7.10
N GLY A 187 43.69 -15.32 7.94
CA GLY A 187 44.42 -14.09 7.60
C GLY A 187 43.54 -12.98 7.01
N TYR A 188 42.24 -13.16 7.08
CA TYR A 188 41.29 -12.14 6.60
C TYR A 188 40.09 -12.06 7.54
N GLU A 189 39.59 -10.82 7.74
CA GLU A 189 38.30 -10.53 8.32
C GLU A 189 37.41 -9.92 7.29
N ILE A 190 36.16 -10.38 7.14
CA ILE A 190 35.18 -9.85 6.19
C ILE A 190 33.94 -9.44 6.97
N ALA A 191 33.47 -8.21 6.73
CA ALA A 191 32.25 -7.66 7.30
C ALA A 191 31.40 -7.04 6.21
N THR A 192 30.09 -7.23 6.31
CA THR A 192 29.12 -6.72 5.33
C THR A 192 27.98 -5.95 6.00
N SER A 193 27.43 -4.98 5.30
CA SER A 193 26.21 -4.28 5.64
C SER A 193 25.36 -4.15 4.38
N TRP A 194 24.08 -4.43 4.49
CA TRP A 194 23.11 -4.27 3.42
C TRP A 194 21.84 -3.66 3.98
N GLN A 195 21.45 -2.55 3.43
CA GLN A 195 20.26 -1.82 3.84
C GLN A 195 19.50 -1.36 2.59
N SER A 196 18.29 -1.88 2.41
CA SER A 196 17.42 -1.46 1.34
C SER A 196 16.69 -0.16 1.69
N ALA A 197 16.59 0.76 0.75
CA ALA A 197 15.82 2.01 0.88
C ALA A 197 14.31 1.76 0.80
N GLU A 198 13.89 0.78 0.01
CA GLU A 198 12.52 0.35 -0.14
C GLU A 198 12.25 -1.01 0.52
N ALA A 199 11.05 -1.52 0.36
CA ALA A 199 10.69 -2.84 0.89
C ALA A 199 11.53 -3.98 0.28
N VAL A 200 11.87 -3.88 -1.01
CA VAL A 200 12.77 -4.78 -1.75
C VAL A 200 13.73 -3.96 -2.59
N GLY A 201 14.97 -4.41 -2.73
CA GLY A 201 16.05 -3.64 -3.35
C GLY A 201 16.65 -4.28 -4.60
N GLY A 202 17.43 -3.47 -5.34
CA GLY A 202 18.23 -3.89 -6.49
C GLY A 202 19.62 -4.39 -6.13
N ASP A 203 20.14 -3.99 -4.98
CA ASP A 203 21.49 -4.32 -4.53
C ASP A 203 21.68 -5.81 -4.24
N TYR A 204 22.82 -6.31 -4.67
CA TYR A 204 23.28 -7.67 -4.36
C TYR A 204 24.72 -7.68 -3.91
N PHE A 205 25.02 -8.47 -2.90
CA PHE A 205 26.39 -8.82 -2.53
C PHE A 205 26.50 -10.30 -2.21
N ASP A 206 27.69 -10.87 -2.38
CA ASP A 206 27.97 -12.24 -1.98
C ASP A 206 29.44 -12.46 -1.63
N VAL A 207 29.69 -13.43 -0.75
CA VAL A 207 31.02 -13.96 -0.45
C VAL A 207 30.95 -15.48 -0.61
N LEU A 208 31.57 -15.98 -1.65
CA LEU A 208 31.50 -17.38 -2.07
C LEU A 208 32.76 -18.14 -1.69
N ALA A 209 32.64 -19.21 -0.94
CA ALA A 209 33.75 -20.15 -0.75
C ALA A 209 33.87 -21.02 -2.00
N LEU A 210 34.71 -20.59 -2.97
CA LEU A 210 34.92 -21.32 -4.22
C LEU A 210 35.80 -22.58 -4.01
N SER A 211 36.76 -22.49 -3.10
CA SER A 211 37.55 -23.63 -2.59
C SER A 211 38.04 -23.30 -1.20
N GLU A 212 38.84 -24.19 -0.61
CA GLU A 212 39.47 -23.99 0.74
C GLU A 212 40.25 -22.67 0.81
N ASN A 213 40.88 -22.23 -0.29
CA ASN A 213 41.80 -21.10 -0.32
C ASN A 213 41.36 -19.98 -1.29
N ILE A 214 40.24 -20.12 -2.00
CA ILE A 214 39.75 -19.13 -2.99
C ILE A 214 38.37 -18.67 -2.59
N LEU A 215 38.23 -17.36 -2.36
CA LEU A 215 36.94 -16.69 -2.15
C LEU A 215 36.53 -15.91 -3.40
N GLY A 216 35.25 -16.00 -3.74
CA GLY A 216 34.60 -15.06 -4.66
C GLY A 216 33.98 -13.91 -3.85
N LEU A 217 34.24 -12.67 -4.27
CA LEU A 217 33.62 -11.47 -3.70
C LEU A 217 32.78 -10.83 -4.81
N CYS A 218 31.54 -10.49 -4.49
CA CYS A 218 30.61 -9.92 -5.46
C CYS A 218 29.85 -8.77 -4.83
N ILE A 219 29.70 -7.68 -5.59
CA ILE A 219 28.76 -6.60 -5.30
C ILE A 219 28.17 -6.11 -6.62
N ALA A 220 26.87 -5.81 -6.63
CA ALA A 220 26.14 -5.39 -7.82
C ALA A 220 24.98 -4.49 -7.45
N ASP A 221 24.58 -3.66 -8.38
CA ASP A 221 23.37 -2.86 -8.31
C ASP A 221 22.61 -2.94 -9.63
N VAL A 222 21.30 -3.11 -9.53
CA VAL A 222 20.36 -3.23 -10.64
C VAL A 222 19.67 -1.88 -10.89
N ALA A 223 19.83 -1.33 -12.09
CA ALA A 223 19.19 -0.07 -12.47
C ALA A 223 17.69 -0.10 -12.29
N GLY A 224 17.17 0.83 -11.46
CA GLY A 224 15.76 0.96 -11.08
C GLY A 224 15.48 0.43 -9.67
N LYS A 225 14.22 0.53 -9.21
CA LYS A 225 13.83 0.22 -7.84
C LYS A 225 12.63 -0.72 -7.78
N GLY A 226 12.37 -1.23 -6.58
CA GLY A 226 11.20 -2.05 -6.27
C GLY A 226 11.23 -3.46 -6.87
N ILE A 227 10.07 -4.06 -7.03
CA ILE A 227 9.91 -5.48 -7.44
C ILE A 227 10.67 -5.84 -8.73
N PRO A 228 10.66 -5.04 -9.81
CA PRO A 228 11.39 -5.40 -11.01
C PRO A 228 12.90 -5.47 -10.82
N ALA A 229 13.49 -4.58 -10.01
CA ALA A 229 14.93 -4.61 -9.69
C ALA A 229 15.24 -5.83 -8.82
N ALA A 230 14.41 -6.14 -7.81
CA ALA A 230 14.55 -7.30 -6.96
C ALA A 230 14.49 -8.64 -7.72
N LEU A 231 13.66 -8.76 -8.74
CA LEU A 231 13.60 -9.95 -9.62
C LEU A 231 14.87 -10.11 -10.44
N LEU A 232 15.39 -9.04 -11.01
CA LEU A 232 16.68 -9.07 -11.77
C LEU A 232 17.85 -9.38 -10.83
N MET A 233 17.87 -8.80 -9.63
CA MET A 233 18.86 -9.13 -8.61
C MET A 233 18.85 -10.62 -8.26
N SER A 234 17.64 -11.20 -8.06
CA SER A 234 17.49 -12.62 -7.76
C SER A 234 18.01 -13.52 -8.91
N ASN A 235 17.76 -13.11 -10.15
CA ASN A 235 18.27 -13.81 -11.34
C ASN A 235 19.80 -13.72 -11.42
N LEU A 236 20.37 -12.52 -11.18
CA LEU A 236 21.80 -12.31 -11.12
C LEU A 236 22.45 -13.17 -10.01
N GLN A 237 21.89 -13.17 -8.81
CA GLN A 237 22.36 -13.97 -7.68
C GLN A 237 22.46 -15.45 -8.04
N ALA A 238 21.40 -16.02 -8.62
CA ALA A 238 21.38 -17.41 -9.02
C ALA A 238 22.44 -17.70 -10.10
N ALA A 239 22.62 -16.80 -11.07
CA ALA A 239 23.61 -16.93 -12.12
C ALA A 239 25.05 -16.83 -11.57
N VAL A 240 25.34 -15.86 -10.70
CA VAL A 240 26.65 -15.72 -10.05
C VAL A 240 27.00 -16.98 -9.27
N ARG A 241 26.11 -17.49 -8.44
CA ARG A 241 26.34 -18.70 -7.66
C ARG A 241 26.49 -19.95 -8.52
N GLY A 242 25.72 -20.04 -9.60
CA GLY A 242 25.76 -21.20 -10.49
C GLY A 242 27.00 -21.26 -11.40
N LEU A 243 27.55 -20.12 -11.80
CA LEU A 243 28.69 -20.02 -12.71
C LEU A 243 30.02 -19.86 -11.99
N SER A 244 30.04 -19.30 -10.78
CA SER A 244 31.28 -19.05 -10.04
C SER A 244 32.02 -20.35 -9.71
N SER A 245 33.29 -20.41 -10.09
CA SER A 245 34.16 -21.54 -9.79
C SER A 245 35.62 -21.08 -9.67
N PRO A 246 36.51 -21.81 -8.99
CA PRO A 246 37.92 -21.42 -8.88
C PRO A 246 38.64 -21.28 -10.21
N SER A 247 38.15 -21.95 -11.24
CA SER A 247 38.80 -22.00 -12.57
C SER A 247 38.26 -20.95 -13.55
N LEU A 248 37.04 -20.41 -13.29
CA LEU A 248 36.46 -19.38 -14.19
C LEU A 248 36.95 -18.00 -13.75
N MET A 249 37.72 -17.34 -14.57
CA MET A 249 38.26 -16.00 -14.28
C MET A 249 37.16 -14.94 -14.24
N PRO A 250 37.32 -13.86 -13.43
CA PRO A 250 36.34 -12.79 -13.27
C PRO A 250 35.84 -12.15 -14.57
N ASP A 251 36.72 -11.90 -15.51
CA ASP A 251 36.38 -11.34 -16.84
C ASP A 251 35.44 -12.26 -17.64
N LEU A 252 35.72 -13.57 -17.63
CA LEU A 252 34.92 -14.58 -18.32
C LEU A 252 33.56 -14.80 -17.59
N LEU A 253 33.54 -14.67 -16.27
CA LEU A 253 32.28 -14.68 -15.53
C LEU A 253 31.40 -13.48 -15.91
N CYS A 254 31.97 -12.26 -15.94
CA CYS A 254 31.27 -11.06 -16.37
C CYS A 254 30.73 -11.19 -17.82
N TYR A 255 31.51 -11.76 -18.72
CA TYR A 255 31.08 -12.04 -20.11
C TYR A 255 29.85 -12.98 -20.13
N SER A 256 29.90 -14.06 -19.34
CA SER A 256 28.82 -15.04 -19.26
C SER A 256 27.54 -14.43 -18.64
N LEU A 257 27.70 -13.64 -17.57
CA LEU A 257 26.61 -12.92 -16.93
C LEU A 257 26.00 -11.88 -17.86
N ASN A 258 26.82 -11.12 -18.64
CA ASN A 258 26.32 -10.17 -19.61
C ASN A 258 25.39 -10.82 -20.62
N SER A 259 25.79 -11.99 -21.18
CA SER A 259 24.95 -12.74 -22.13
C SER A 259 23.62 -13.21 -21.53
N LEU A 260 23.59 -13.57 -20.23
CA LEU A 260 22.38 -13.94 -19.53
C LEU A 260 21.48 -12.72 -19.27
N VAL A 261 22.07 -11.62 -18.78
CA VAL A 261 21.32 -10.39 -18.50
C VAL A 261 20.72 -9.83 -19.78
N TRP A 262 21.50 -9.72 -20.85
CA TRP A 262 21.04 -9.26 -22.17
C TRP A 262 19.81 -10.04 -22.69
N LYS A 263 19.81 -11.36 -22.54
CA LYS A 263 18.70 -12.23 -23.00
C LYS A 263 17.44 -12.09 -22.14
N ASN A 264 17.59 -11.70 -20.87
CA ASN A 264 16.50 -11.69 -19.90
C ASN A 264 15.97 -10.27 -19.58
N THR A 265 16.66 -9.22 -20.07
CA THR A 265 16.27 -7.82 -19.85
C THR A 265 15.84 -7.14 -21.14
N HIS A 266 14.90 -6.22 -21.05
CA HIS A 266 14.61 -5.27 -22.10
C HIS A 266 15.59 -4.08 -22.01
N THR A 267 15.74 -3.34 -23.09
CA THR A 267 16.76 -2.31 -23.36
C THR A 267 16.84 -1.12 -22.37
N ASP A 268 15.98 -1.08 -21.37
CA ASP A 268 15.90 0.02 -20.38
C ASP A 268 16.51 -0.31 -19.02
N ARG A 269 17.03 -1.53 -18.84
CA ARG A 269 17.62 -1.97 -17.57
C ARG A 269 18.99 -2.57 -17.76
N PHE A 270 19.89 -2.23 -16.86
CA PHE A 270 21.25 -2.74 -16.82
C PHE A 270 21.62 -3.09 -15.37
N ILE A 271 22.74 -3.79 -15.21
CA ILE A 271 23.28 -4.15 -13.91
C ILE A 271 24.73 -3.70 -13.85
N THR A 272 25.10 -3.01 -12.79
CA THR A 272 26.51 -2.78 -12.47
C THR A 272 27.00 -3.94 -11.60
N LEU A 273 28.20 -4.45 -11.85
CA LEU A 273 28.74 -5.59 -11.12
C LEU A 273 30.26 -5.42 -10.90
N PHE A 274 30.70 -5.66 -9.70
CA PHE A 274 32.10 -5.98 -9.43
C PHE A 274 32.20 -7.42 -8.93
N TYR A 275 33.05 -8.22 -9.58
CA TYR A 275 33.34 -9.58 -9.15
C TYR A 275 34.85 -9.80 -9.02
N ALA A 276 35.26 -10.42 -7.93
CA ALA A 276 36.66 -10.72 -7.68
C ALA A 276 36.87 -12.12 -7.11
N GLN A 277 38.06 -12.69 -7.38
CA GLN A 277 38.56 -13.91 -6.77
C GLN A 277 39.78 -13.61 -5.93
N LEU A 278 39.71 -13.87 -4.64
CA LEU A 278 40.81 -13.78 -3.72
C LEU A 278 41.48 -15.14 -3.56
N ASP A 279 42.72 -15.25 -4.03
CA ASP A 279 43.65 -16.32 -3.70
C ASP A 279 44.32 -15.98 -2.33
N ALA A 280 43.79 -16.55 -1.24
CA ALA A 280 44.14 -16.14 0.10
C ALA A 280 45.61 -16.41 0.45
N PRO A 281 46.22 -17.58 0.18
CA PRO A 281 47.63 -17.81 0.41
C PRO A 281 48.58 -16.90 -0.41
N ALA A 282 48.20 -16.64 -1.67
CA ALA A 282 48.98 -15.76 -2.54
C ALA A 282 48.71 -14.27 -2.27
N ARG A 283 47.75 -13.91 -1.45
CA ARG A 283 47.27 -12.53 -1.21
C ARG A 283 47.01 -11.78 -2.50
N ARG A 284 46.49 -12.47 -3.52
CA ARG A 284 46.24 -11.93 -4.85
C ARG A 284 44.76 -11.88 -5.15
N LEU A 285 44.27 -10.70 -5.46
CA LEU A 285 42.92 -10.46 -5.91
C LEU A 285 42.92 -10.28 -7.42
N ARG A 286 42.19 -11.16 -8.13
CA ARG A 286 41.84 -10.96 -9.55
C ARG A 286 40.44 -10.46 -9.63
N TYR A 287 40.14 -9.50 -10.47
CA TYR A 287 38.83 -8.88 -10.53
C TYR A 287 38.42 -8.42 -11.93
N ALA A 288 37.13 -8.23 -12.16
CA ALA A 288 36.57 -7.50 -13.26
C ALA A 288 35.48 -6.57 -12.74
N ASN A 289 35.54 -5.31 -13.19
CA ASN A 289 34.53 -4.29 -12.88
C ASN A 289 33.63 -4.09 -14.10
N ALA A 290 32.38 -4.46 -14.02
CA ALA A 290 31.36 -4.25 -15.04
C ALA A 290 30.56 -2.99 -14.75
N GLY A 291 31.19 -1.81 -14.84
CA GLY A 291 30.56 -0.50 -14.66
C GLY A 291 30.09 -0.18 -13.25
N HIS A 292 30.56 -0.90 -12.23
CA HIS A 292 30.22 -0.67 -10.83
C HIS A 292 31.11 0.39 -10.20
N ASN A 293 30.67 1.01 -9.10
CA ASN A 293 31.47 1.91 -8.28
C ASN A 293 32.79 1.22 -7.94
N ALA A 294 33.91 1.86 -8.30
CA ALA A 294 35.22 1.22 -8.21
C ALA A 294 35.57 0.93 -6.73
N PRO A 295 35.75 -0.34 -6.32
CA PRO A 295 36.18 -0.66 -4.98
C PRO A 295 37.53 -0.01 -4.66
N ILE A 296 37.73 0.29 -3.39
CA ILE A 296 38.91 1.02 -2.90
C ILE A 296 39.77 0.08 -2.07
N VAL A 297 41.04 -0.07 -2.45
CA VAL A 297 42.08 -0.67 -1.62
C VAL A 297 42.78 0.43 -0.85
N VAL A 298 42.56 0.46 0.46
CA VAL A 298 43.25 1.36 1.38
C VAL A 298 44.50 0.64 1.87
N ARG A 299 45.67 1.11 1.49
CA ARG A 299 46.94 0.53 1.88
C ARG A 299 47.26 0.83 3.37
N ALA A 300 47.98 -0.04 4.03
CA ALA A 300 48.42 0.21 5.39
C ALA A 300 49.17 1.53 5.56
N GLY A 301 49.87 1.99 4.51
CA GLY A 301 50.56 3.27 4.46
C GLY A 301 49.65 4.51 4.23
N GLY A 302 48.35 4.32 4.01
CA GLY A 302 47.38 5.39 3.82
C GLY A 302 47.05 5.77 2.38
N SER A 303 47.72 5.24 1.36
CA SER A 303 47.34 5.49 -0.04
C SER A 303 46.12 4.66 -0.43
N CYS A 304 45.28 5.23 -1.28
CA CYS A 304 44.07 4.57 -1.81
C CYS A 304 44.27 4.24 -3.31
N GLU A 305 43.86 3.04 -3.68
CA GLU A 305 43.91 2.54 -5.07
C GLU A 305 42.47 2.09 -5.46
N ARG A 306 42.02 2.53 -6.67
CA ARG A 306 40.69 2.16 -7.18
C ARG A 306 40.80 0.98 -8.14
N LEU A 307 39.91 0.01 -8.00
CA LEU A 307 39.88 -1.17 -8.87
C LEU A 307 38.90 -0.94 -10.02
N GLN A 308 39.40 -0.40 -11.12
CA GLN A 308 38.59 0.05 -12.28
C GLN A 308 38.66 -0.88 -13.51
N GLU A 309 39.64 -1.80 -13.55
CA GLU A 309 39.83 -2.66 -14.72
C GLU A 309 38.60 -3.54 -14.96
N GLY A 310 38.09 -3.58 -16.18
CA GLY A 310 36.90 -4.33 -16.54
C GLY A 310 36.26 -3.86 -17.83
N GLY A 311 34.97 -3.41 -17.76
CA GLY A 311 34.20 -2.99 -18.94
C GLY A 311 32.99 -2.14 -18.55
N GLY A 312 32.04 -2.01 -19.48
CA GLY A 312 30.76 -1.34 -19.20
C GLY A 312 29.79 -2.22 -18.39
N VAL A 313 28.63 -1.69 -18.11
CA VAL A 313 27.57 -2.35 -17.36
C VAL A 313 27.04 -3.59 -18.09
N LEU A 314 26.47 -4.55 -17.35
CA LEU A 314 25.86 -5.75 -17.93
C LEU A 314 24.49 -5.46 -18.54
N GLY A 315 24.19 -6.10 -19.67
CA GLY A 315 22.86 -6.10 -20.28
C GLY A 315 22.57 -4.97 -21.27
N VAL A 316 23.54 -4.09 -21.58
CA VAL A 316 23.38 -2.99 -22.56
C VAL A 316 23.79 -3.44 -23.95
N PHE A 317 24.84 -4.22 -24.06
CA PHE A 317 25.35 -4.72 -25.34
C PHE A 317 25.37 -6.25 -25.32
N GLU A 318 24.96 -6.88 -26.44
CA GLU A 318 24.91 -8.34 -26.53
C GLU A 318 26.31 -8.95 -26.38
N GLU A 319 27.28 -8.39 -27.07
CA GLU A 319 28.70 -8.81 -27.02
C GLU A 319 29.52 -7.70 -26.37
N GLN A 320 30.08 -7.99 -25.21
CA GLN A 320 30.95 -7.08 -24.47
C GLN A 320 32.08 -7.88 -23.83
N ASN A 321 33.33 -7.45 -24.04
CA ASN A 321 34.48 -8.00 -23.36
C ASN A 321 34.82 -7.21 -22.11
N PHE A 322 35.35 -7.92 -21.11
CA PHE A 322 35.75 -7.32 -19.83
C PHE A 322 37.26 -7.54 -19.63
N GLY A 323 37.94 -6.54 -19.08
CA GLY A 323 39.34 -6.63 -18.69
C GLY A 323 39.48 -7.39 -17.37
N LEU A 324 40.61 -8.07 -17.20
CA LEU A 324 40.98 -8.74 -15.96
C LEU A 324 42.02 -7.91 -15.20
N GLY A 325 41.61 -7.33 -14.08
CA GLY A 325 42.49 -6.62 -13.15
C GLY A 325 43.16 -7.57 -12.16
N THR A 326 44.28 -7.20 -11.64
CA THR A 326 45.00 -7.94 -10.59
C THR A 326 45.65 -6.98 -9.62
N VAL A 327 45.40 -7.20 -8.32
CA VAL A 327 46.06 -6.44 -7.25
C VAL A 327 46.59 -7.40 -6.17
N ASN A 328 47.79 -7.14 -5.64
CA ASN A 328 48.33 -7.87 -4.50
C ASN A 328 47.99 -7.09 -3.23
N LEU A 329 47.41 -7.80 -2.29
CA LEU A 329 47.08 -7.26 -0.97
C LEU A 329 48.22 -7.52 0.03
N ALA A 330 48.54 -6.52 0.84
CA ALA A 330 49.52 -6.62 1.90
C ALA A 330 48.89 -6.69 3.27
N LEU A 331 49.66 -7.13 4.26
CA LEU A 331 49.20 -7.08 5.66
C LEU A 331 48.83 -5.67 6.09
N GLY A 332 47.66 -5.51 6.68
CA GLY A 332 47.11 -4.22 7.09
C GLY A 332 46.32 -3.48 6.02
N ASP A 333 46.26 -3.99 4.79
CA ASP A 333 45.39 -3.38 3.74
C ASP A 333 43.91 -3.65 4.04
N ARG A 334 43.06 -2.73 3.56
CA ARG A 334 41.59 -2.83 3.58
C ARG A 334 41.07 -2.75 2.16
N LEU A 335 40.17 -3.66 1.79
CA LEU A 335 39.41 -3.58 0.54
C LEU A 335 37.96 -3.23 0.89
N VAL A 336 37.44 -2.18 0.28
CA VAL A 336 36.08 -1.68 0.52
C VAL A 336 35.30 -1.66 -0.79
N LEU A 337 34.23 -2.47 -0.85
CA LEU A 337 33.26 -2.49 -1.93
C LEU A 337 32.00 -1.80 -1.46
N PHE A 338 31.38 -1.01 -2.30
CA PHE A 338 30.19 -0.23 -1.93
C PHE A 338 29.33 0.07 -3.16
N THR A 339 28.01 0.18 -2.97
CA THR A 339 27.07 0.66 -3.97
C THR A 339 26.93 2.17 -3.89
N ASP A 340 26.32 2.78 -4.90
CA ASP A 340 26.14 4.24 -5.00
C ASP A 340 25.31 4.82 -3.85
N GLY A 341 24.34 4.08 -3.29
CA GLY A 341 23.59 4.52 -2.12
C GLY A 341 24.46 4.87 -0.89
N VAL A 342 25.72 4.41 -0.84
CA VAL A 342 26.70 4.85 0.16
C VAL A 342 27.17 6.28 -0.11
N THR A 343 27.46 6.63 -1.36
CA THR A 343 27.99 7.93 -1.76
C THR A 343 26.90 8.95 -2.10
N GLU A 344 25.73 8.48 -2.53
CA GLU A 344 24.56 9.31 -2.89
C GLU A 344 23.61 9.54 -1.72
N ALA A 345 23.92 8.97 -0.53
CA ALA A 345 23.19 9.28 0.68
C ALA A 345 23.07 10.80 0.89
N SER A 346 21.83 11.31 0.96
CA SER A 346 21.57 12.75 0.90
C SER A 346 21.26 13.33 2.29
N SER A 347 21.83 14.51 2.57
CA SER A 347 21.49 15.30 3.76
C SER A 347 20.09 15.92 3.64
N ARG A 348 19.60 16.55 4.71
CA ARG A 348 18.33 17.29 4.68
C ARG A 348 18.34 18.45 3.69
N GLU A 349 19.50 19.02 3.41
CA GLU A 349 19.71 20.11 2.48
C GLU A 349 19.86 19.62 1.03
N GLY A 350 19.84 18.30 0.79
CA GLY A 350 20.00 17.69 -0.53
C GLY A 350 21.46 17.59 -0.98
N GLU A 351 22.42 17.70 -0.07
CA GLU A 351 23.84 17.47 -0.35
C GLU A 351 24.14 15.98 -0.27
N GLU A 352 24.88 15.42 -1.24
CA GLU A 352 25.31 14.03 -1.21
C GLU A 352 26.49 13.80 -0.26
N PHE A 353 26.61 12.63 0.34
CA PHE A 353 27.74 12.23 1.16
C PHE A 353 29.05 12.32 0.38
N GLY A 354 29.03 11.77 -0.81
CA GLY A 354 30.11 11.87 -1.79
C GLY A 354 31.32 10.97 -1.49
N GLU A 355 32.03 10.59 -2.55
CA GLU A 355 33.20 9.72 -2.45
C GLU A 355 34.34 10.36 -1.65
N GLN A 356 34.46 11.70 -1.65
CA GLN A 356 35.53 12.39 -0.93
C GLN A 356 35.42 12.20 0.59
N ARG A 357 34.20 12.24 1.15
CA ARG A 357 34.00 11.98 2.59
C ARG A 357 34.28 10.53 2.92
N LEU A 358 33.87 9.61 2.03
CA LEU A 358 34.18 8.19 2.18
C LEU A 358 35.70 7.95 2.22
N LEU A 359 36.46 8.50 1.27
CA LEU A 359 37.92 8.37 1.23
C LEU A 359 38.58 8.91 2.50
N SER A 360 38.19 10.12 2.96
CA SER A 360 38.72 10.72 4.20
C SER A 360 38.47 9.83 5.41
N LEU A 361 37.29 9.24 5.51
CA LEU A 361 36.94 8.32 6.59
C LEU A 361 37.74 7.03 6.53
N LEU A 362 37.95 6.49 5.34
CA LEU A 362 38.77 5.27 5.13
C LEU A 362 40.24 5.49 5.50
N GLU A 363 40.80 6.62 5.13
CA GLU A 363 42.19 7.01 5.46
C GLU A 363 42.38 7.17 6.98
N GLU A 364 41.45 7.89 7.62
CA GLU A 364 41.47 8.14 9.07
C GLU A 364 41.38 6.84 9.88
N HIS A 365 40.51 5.92 9.43
CA HIS A 365 40.17 4.70 10.17
C HIS A 365 40.80 3.40 9.60
N ARG A 366 41.81 3.52 8.74
CA ARG A 366 42.45 2.39 8.03
C ARG A 366 42.99 1.28 8.93
N ALA A 367 43.28 1.58 10.19
CA ALA A 367 43.84 0.60 11.16
C ALA A 367 42.74 -0.23 11.87
N LEU A 368 41.46 0.11 11.67
CA LEU A 368 40.36 -0.64 12.30
C LEU A 368 40.20 -2.02 11.68
N SER A 369 39.60 -2.95 12.40
CA SER A 369 39.15 -4.24 11.86
C SER A 369 38.04 -4.05 10.81
N ALA A 370 37.76 -5.06 10.01
CA ALA A 370 36.73 -4.95 8.96
C ALA A 370 35.37 -4.57 9.55
N ASN A 371 34.99 -5.22 10.66
CA ASN A 371 33.70 -4.91 11.30
C ASN A 371 33.66 -3.50 11.90
N ALA A 372 34.74 -3.06 12.57
CA ALA A 372 34.78 -1.72 13.15
C ALA A 372 34.77 -0.62 12.08
N LEU A 373 35.46 -0.83 10.95
CA LEU A 373 35.45 0.10 9.81
C LEU A 373 34.05 0.17 9.14
N LYS A 374 33.42 -0.99 8.93
CA LYS A 374 32.05 -1.06 8.41
C LYS A 374 31.08 -0.26 9.31
N GLU A 375 31.13 -0.44 10.62
CA GLU A 375 30.26 0.28 11.56
C GLU A 375 30.52 1.79 11.52
N LYS A 376 31.76 2.22 11.37
CA LYS A 376 32.10 3.65 11.23
C LYS A 376 31.52 4.25 9.98
N ILE A 377 31.63 3.56 8.84
CA ILE A 377 31.06 4.02 7.56
C ILE A 377 29.52 4.11 7.68
N ALA A 378 28.88 3.03 8.17
CA ALA A 378 27.42 2.98 8.33
C ALA A 378 26.89 4.08 9.27
N ALA A 379 27.60 4.35 10.38
CA ALA A 379 27.23 5.40 11.33
C ALA A 379 27.36 6.80 10.68
N ALA A 380 28.45 7.06 9.92
CA ALA A 380 28.66 8.33 9.26
C ALA A 380 27.59 8.60 8.20
N ILE A 381 27.19 7.58 7.42
CA ILE A 381 26.11 7.69 6.43
C ILE A 381 24.78 7.96 7.15
N SER A 382 24.44 7.19 8.18
CA SER A 382 23.21 7.35 8.94
C SER A 382 23.07 8.72 9.61
N GLU A 383 24.17 9.25 10.16
CA GLU A 383 24.22 10.59 10.75
C GLU A 383 24.02 11.67 9.67
N PHE A 384 24.69 11.53 8.52
CA PHE A 384 24.61 12.48 7.42
C PHE A 384 23.21 12.52 6.77
N SER A 385 22.61 11.35 6.54
CA SER A 385 21.29 11.19 5.93
C SER A 385 20.12 11.31 6.93
N CYS A 386 20.41 11.56 8.22
CA CYS A 386 19.39 11.54 9.29
C CYS A 386 18.59 10.22 9.34
N GLY A 387 19.21 9.11 8.96
CA GLY A 387 18.60 7.78 8.93
C GLY A 387 17.69 7.51 7.72
N HIS A 388 17.61 8.40 6.75
CA HIS A 388 16.84 8.22 5.52
C HIS A 388 17.76 7.95 4.33
N LEU A 389 17.69 6.74 3.79
CA LEU A 389 18.38 6.40 2.54
C LEU A 389 17.46 6.64 1.34
N THR A 390 18.01 7.22 0.30
CA THR A 390 17.33 7.46 -0.99
C THR A 390 17.53 6.31 -1.96
N ASP A 391 18.58 5.50 -1.76
CA ASP A 391 18.87 4.28 -2.50
C ASP A 391 19.40 3.18 -1.58
N ASP A 392 19.42 1.94 -2.10
CA ASP A 392 19.97 0.78 -1.41
C ASP A 392 21.44 1.01 -1.09
N ALA A 393 21.87 0.75 0.13
CA ALA A 393 23.24 0.95 0.58
C ALA A 393 23.88 -0.38 0.99
N THR A 394 24.82 -0.85 0.18
CA THR A 394 25.55 -2.08 0.40
C THR A 394 27.03 -1.80 0.62
N LEU A 395 27.59 -2.44 1.63
CA LEU A 395 29.01 -2.30 1.98
C LEU A 395 29.60 -3.66 2.29
N LEU A 396 30.76 -3.95 1.70
CA LEU A 396 31.59 -5.11 2.03
C LEU A 396 33.01 -4.61 2.31
N VAL A 397 33.51 -4.92 3.50
CA VAL A 397 34.87 -4.57 3.94
C VAL A 397 35.64 -5.85 4.18
N LEU A 398 36.81 -5.97 3.55
CA LEU A 398 37.77 -7.04 3.80
C LEU A 398 39.05 -6.44 4.39
N ALA A 399 39.50 -6.97 5.52
CA ALA A 399 40.75 -6.62 6.17
C ALA A 399 41.77 -7.76 6.03
N VAL A 400 42.99 -7.42 5.64
CA VAL A 400 44.12 -8.38 5.59
C VAL A 400 44.81 -8.39 6.94
N GLU A 401 44.69 -9.50 7.63
CA GLU A 401 45.23 -9.69 8.99
C GLU A 401 46.44 -10.67 9.00
N GLY A 402 47.16 -10.71 10.11
CA GLY A 402 48.37 -11.52 10.26
C GLY A 402 48.12 -12.97 10.67
#